data_5d116f3802b3b131f6bc52f04f846559
#
_entry.id   5d116f3802b3b131f6bc52f04f846559
#
_cell.length_a   1.000
_cell.length_b   1.000
_cell.length_c   1.000
_cell.angle_alpha   90.00
_cell.angle_beta   90.00
_cell.angle_gamma   90.00
#
_symmetry.space_group_name_H-M   'P 1'
#
loop_
_entity.id
_entity.type
_entity.pdbx_description
1 polymer ?
#
loop_
_entity_poly.entity_id
_entity_poly.type
_entity_poly.pdbx_seq_one_letter_code
_entity_poly.pdbx_strand_id
1 'polypeptide(L)'
;MLIVFYLQADGDLIPLGRFQNYLGPLISKRRTPKIQKQYAAIGGGSPIRKWSEYQAAEMCKLLDRMSPETAPHKPYVAFRYANPLTEEMYHKLLADGFGNGKGGRAVAFTQYPQYSCSTTGSSLNELWKWRQKLEGKSGGEVPGGAANDGTISWSVIDRWPVHPGLSDAIARNIEDQLATYPEEDKKDVVLLFSAHSLPMSVVNRGTYLFMNFMNPLDELSIGDPYPAEVAATVYAVMQRLKFSNPYRLVWQSQVGPRPWLGAQTSDTVESYIKKGQKNLILIPVAFTSDHIETLYELDEEVIGESGHKDTIKRSESLNGSPVFIQALADIAKAHLDSGIACSKQMGLRCPGCTNAKCAESKKFFAGQGLGQTFAV
;
A
#
# COMPACT_ATOMS: atom_id res chain seq x y z
N MET A 1 18.78 -14.24 -2.50
CA MET A 1 17.48 -13.85 -3.08
C MET A 1 17.22 -12.37 -2.83
N LEU A 2 16.49 -11.69 -3.72
CA LEU A 2 16.21 -10.27 -3.64
C LEU A 2 14.80 -10.01 -3.12
N ILE A 3 14.63 -9.04 -2.23
CA ILE A 3 13.30 -8.58 -1.84
C ILE A 3 13.22 -7.07 -2.10
N VAL A 4 12.34 -6.67 -2.99
CA VAL A 4 12.15 -5.28 -3.40
C VAL A 4 10.87 -4.75 -2.77
N PHE A 5 11.01 -3.80 -1.86
CA PHE A 5 9.87 -3.08 -1.31
C PHE A 5 9.41 -1.97 -2.26
N TYR A 6 8.13 -1.99 -2.59
CA TYR A 6 7.50 -0.97 -3.40
C TYR A 6 6.58 -0.09 -2.57
N LEU A 7 6.87 1.20 -2.58
CA LEU A 7 6.07 2.25 -1.97
C LEU A 7 5.81 3.37 -2.98
N GLN A 8 4.65 3.95 -2.90
CA GLN A 8 4.29 5.13 -3.66
C GLN A 8 4.41 6.34 -2.72
N ALA A 9 5.32 7.26 -3.02
CA ALA A 9 5.20 8.61 -2.47
C ALA A 9 4.20 9.36 -3.35
N ASP A 10 3.31 10.12 -2.75
CA ASP A 10 2.20 10.85 -3.34
C ASP A 10 2.34 11.19 -4.82
N GLY A 11 1.58 10.55 -5.67
CA GLY A 11 1.54 10.82 -7.11
C GLY A 11 0.21 11.41 -7.53
N ASP A 12 0.26 12.28 -8.51
CA ASP A 12 -0.90 12.99 -9.05
C ASP A 12 -2.02 12.03 -9.48
N LEU A 13 -3.06 11.94 -8.66
CA LEU A 13 -4.32 11.25 -8.98
C LEU A 13 -5.22 12.09 -9.90
N ILE A 14 -4.79 13.30 -10.29
CA ILE A 14 -5.58 14.22 -11.12
C ILE A 14 -5.07 14.16 -12.56
N PRO A 15 -5.72 13.40 -13.45
CA PRO A 15 -5.36 13.41 -14.86
C PRO A 15 -5.80 14.74 -15.50
N LEU A 16 -4.84 15.59 -15.85
CA LEU A 16 -5.09 16.87 -16.53
C LEU A 16 -5.21 16.72 -18.05
N GLY A 17 -5.11 15.48 -18.57
CA GLY A 17 -5.23 15.18 -19.98
C GLY A 17 -4.23 15.95 -20.85
N ARG A 18 -4.72 16.53 -21.97
CA ARG A 18 -3.87 17.30 -22.90
C ARG A 18 -3.21 18.54 -22.28
N PHE A 19 -3.74 19.01 -21.14
CA PHE A 19 -3.23 20.19 -20.45
C PHE A 19 -2.16 19.88 -19.39
N GLN A 20 -1.80 18.59 -19.22
CA GLN A 20 -0.82 18.16 -18.21
C GLN A 20 0.47 18.97 -18.24
N ASN A 21 1.03 19.18 -19.43
CA ASN A 21 2.32 19.89 -19.62
C ASN A 21 2.25 21.39 -19.28
N TYR A 22 1.07 22.00 -19.32
CA TYR A 22 0.88 23.42 -19.03
C TYR A 22 0.40 23.68 -17.61
N LEU A 23 -0.61 22.95 -17.19
CA LEU A 23 -1.25 23.13 -15.87
C LEU A 23 -0.45 22.45 -14.76
N GLY A 24 0.24 21.34 -15.04
CA GLY A 24 1.04 20.62 -14.05
C GLY A 24 2.08 21.51 -13.38
N PRO A 25 2.97 22.19 -14.13
CA PRO A 25 3.97 23.10 -13.56
C PRO A 25 3.36 24.27 -12.78
N LEU A 26 2.24 24.83 -13.25
CA LEU A 26 1.55 25.94 -12.57
C LEU A 26 0.97 25.50 -11.22
N ILE A 27 0.29 24.35 -11.20
CA ILE A 27 -0.27 23.76 -9.98
C ILE A 27 0.86 23.42 -9.01
N SER A 28 1.92 22.79 -9.49
CA SER A 28 3.11 22.47 -8.70
C SER A 28 3.69 23.71 -8.05
N LYS A 29 3.99 24.75 -8.83
CA LYS A 29 4.52 26.02 -8.31
C LYS A 29 3.65 26.64 -7.23
N ARG A 30 2.31 26.57 -7.38
CA ARG A 30 1.36 27.10 -6.39
C ARG A 30 1.31 26.25 -5.11
N ARG A 31 1.42 24.93 -5.23
CA ARG A 31 1.33 23.98 -4.09
C ARG A 31 2.63 23.85 -3.33
N THR A 32 3.77 23.97 -3.98
CA THR A 32 5.11 23.75 -3.40
C THR A 32 5.32 24.48 -2.07
N PRO A 33 5.01 25.80 -1.92
CA PRO A 33 5.24 26.49 -0.65
C PRO A 33 4.41 25.91 0.52
N LYS A 34 3.16 25.50 0.24
CA LYS A 34 2.31 24.84 1.26
C LYS A 34 2.93 23.52 1.67
N ILE A 35 3.28 22.67 0.71
CA ILE A 35 3.87 21.35 0.96
C ILE A 35 5.21 21.46 1.71
N GLN A 36 6.06 22.44 1.35
CA GLN A 36 7.32 22.69 2.08
C GLN A 36 7.08 23.03 3.55
N LYS A 37 6.06 23.85 3.85
CA LYS A 37 5.68 24.16 5.24
C LYS A 37 5.20 22.91 6.00
N GLN A 38 4.42 22.07 5.34
CA GLN A 38 3.93 20.82 5.93
C GLN A 38 5.10 19.87 6.25
N TYR A 39 6.05 19.71 5.33
CA TYR A 39 7.26 18.92 5.60
C TYR A 39 8.13 19.54 6.68
N ALA A 40 8.26 20.86 6.72
CA ALA A 40 9.01 21.54 7.78
C ALA A 40 8.42 21.28 9.19
N ALA A 41 7.09 21.23 9.29
CA ALA A 41 6.39 20.93 10.54
C ALA A 41 6.68 19.51 11.07
N ILE A 42 6.93 18.54 10.20
CA ILE A 42 7.22 17.15 10.56
C ILE A 42 8.73 16.82 10.57
N GLY A 43 9.60 17.83 10.67
CA GLY A 43 11.05 17.65 10.79
C GLY A 43 11.83 17.79 9.48
N GLY A 44 11.25 18.38 8.42
CA GLY A 44 11.94 18.76 7.18
C GLY A 44 11.86 17.74 6.06
N GLY A 45 11.29 16.57 6.28
CA GLY A 45 11.12 15.54 5.26
C GLY A 45 10.28 14.36 5.70
N SER A 46 9.90 13.50 4.75
CA SER A 46 9.17 12.27 5.08
C SER A 46 10.09 11.21 5.69
N PRO A 47 9.74 10.59 6.83
CA PRO A 47 10.49 9.48 7.39
C PRO A 47 10.26 8.14 6.66
N ILE A 48 9.40 8.11 5.64
CA ILE A 48 8.97 6.89 4.94
C ILE A 48 10.15 6.07 4.40
N ARG A 49 11.18 6.72 3.85
CA ARG A 49 12.37 6.05 3.35
C ARG A 49 13.14 5.36 4.47
N LYS A 50 13.39 6.08 5.57
CA LYS A 50 14.07 5.55 6.76
C LYS A 50 13.37 4.28 7.27
N TRP A 51 12.06 4.34 7.43
CA TRP A 51 11.29 3.20 7.92
C TRP A 51 11.26 2.05 6.93
N SER A 52 11.12 2.32 5.64
CA SER A 52 11.13 1.28 4.61
C SER A 52 12.47 0.55 4.55
N GLU A 53 13.59 1.28 4.60
CA GLU A 53 14.93 0.70 4.61
C GLU A 53 15.16 -0.12 5.90
N TYR A 54 14.70 0.37 7.05
CA TYR A 54 14.79 -0.33 8.33
C TYR A 54 13.96 -1.62 8.32
N GLN A 55 12.68 -1.54 7.96
CA GLN A 55 11.78 -2.70 7.86
C GLN A 55 12.32 -3.76 6.93
N ALA A 56 12.81 -3.35 5.75
CA ALA A 56 13.40 -4.26 4.78
C ALA A 56 14.65 -4.96 5.29
N ALA A 57 15.53 -4.22 5.96
CA ALA A 57 16.77 -4.77 6.50
C ALA A 57 16.51 -5.77 7.65
N GLU A 58 15.65 -5.39 8.61
CA GLU A 58 15.34 -6.25 9.76
C GLU A 58 14.55 -7.49 9.34
N MET A 59 13.58 -7.35 8.40
CA MET A 59 12.87 -8.48 7.82
C MET A 59 13.84 -9.47 7.15
N CYS A 60 14.80 -8.99 6.35
CA CYS A 60 15.77 -9.88 5.68
C CYS A 60 16.65 -10.63 6.70
N LYS A 61 17.07 -10.00 7.79
CA LYS A 61 17.80 -10.68 8.88
C LYS A 61 16.99 -11.80 9.54
N LEU A 62 15.68 -11.58 9.74
CA LEU A 62 14.79 -12.61 10.24
C LEU A 62 14.64 -13.73 9.20
N LEU A 63 14.41 -13.36 7.96
CA LEU A 63 14.19 -14.31 6.88
C LEU A 63 15.41 -15.20 6.61
N ASP A 64 16.64 -14.68 6.74
CA ASP A 64 17.87 -15.48 6.65
C ASP A 64 17.91 -16.63 7.67
N ARG A 65 17.33 -16.42 8.85
CA ARG A 65 17.21 -17.45 9.89
C ARG A 65 16.01 -18.39 9.66
N MET A 66 14.92 -17.86 9.11
CA MET A 66 13.66 -18.61 8.91
C MET A 66 13.65 -19.44 7.62
N SER A 67 14.43 -19.05 6.62
CA SER A 67 14.52 -19.67 5.30
C SER A 67 15.98 -19.75 4.84
N PRO A 68 16.82 -20.53 5.53
CA PRO A 68 18.26 -20.62 5.25
C PRO A 68 18.55 -21.20 3.85
N GLU A 69 17.64 -22.00 3.30
CA GLU A 69 17.74 -22.57 1.96
C GLU A 69 17.65 -21.53 0.84
N THR A 70 17.09 -20.37 1.11
CA THR A 70 16.98 -19.25 0.16
C THR A 70 17.91 -18.08 0.51
N ALA A 71 18.58 -18.14 1.66
CA ALA A 71 19.54 -17.13 2.11
C ALA A 71 20.80 -17.05 1.21
N PRO A 72 21.52 -15.91 1.18
CA PRO A 72 21.17 -14.65 1.88
C PRO A 72 20.10 -13.87 1.17
N HIS A 73 19.27 -13.14 1.95
CA HIS A 73 18.26 -12.25 1.43
C HIS A 73 18.78 -10.81 1.41
N LYS A 74 18.69 -10.13 0.28
CA LYS A 74 19.18 -8.77 0.11
C LYS A 74 18.01 -7.82 -0.11
N PRO A 75 17.81 -6.81 0.77
CA PRO A 75 16.74 -5.85 0.62
C PRO A 75 17.07 -4.76 -0.41
N TYR A 76 16.06 -4.35 -1.16
CA TYR A 76 16.09 -3.19 -2.04
C TYR A 76 14.80 -2.42 -1.85
N VAL A 77 14.88 -1.10 -1.75
CA VAL A 77 13.73 -0.21 -1.64
C VAL A 77 13.58 0.58 -2.92
N ALA A 78 12.36 0.71 -3.40
CA ALA A 78 12.04 1.53 -4.55
C ALA A 78 10.74 2.28 -4.35
N PHE A 79 10.72 3.54 -4.74
CA PHE A 79 9.54 4.38 -4.78
C PHE A 79 9.12 4.68 -6.20
N ARG A 80 7.84 4.96 -6.39
CA ARG A 80 7.29 5.33 -7.70
C ARG A 80 7.64 6.77 -8.08
N TYR A 81 7.63 7.69 -7.10
CA TYR A 81 7.74 9.14 -7.30
C TYR A 81 8.77 9.84 -6.40
N ALA A 82 9.57 9.09 -5.65
CA ALA A 82 10.63 9.60 -4.79
C ALA A 82 11.87 8.71 -4.88
N ASN A 83 13.03 9.24 -4.47
CA ASN A 83 14.27 8.46 -4.46
C ASN A 83 14.35 7.49 -3.27
N PRO A 84 14.88 6.26 -3.49
CA PRO A 84 15.36 5.73 -4.75
C PRO A 84 14.22 5.34 -5.71
N LEU A 85 14.29 5.80 -6.96
CA LEU A 85 13.32 5.44 -7.99
C LEU A 85 13.48 3.97 -8.41
N THR A 86 12.44 3.42 -9.03
CA THR A 86 12.47 2.06 -9.58
C THR A 86 13.64 1.86 -10.57
N GLU A 87 13.97 2.88 -11.37
CA GLU A 87 15.11 2.88 -12.26
C GLU A 87 16.43 2.67 -11.52
N GLU A 88 16.68 3.50 -10.51
CA GLU A 88 17.90 3.44 -9.70
C GLU A 88 18.06 2.09 -9.00
N MET A 89 16.96 1.60 -8.42
CA MET A 89 16.93 0.30 -7.79
C MET A 89 17.24 -0.82 -8.79
N TYR A 90 16.65 -0.78 -10.00
CA TYR A 90 16.89 -1.82 -11.00
C TYR A 90 18.36 -1.81 -11.49
N HIS A 91 18.92 -0.65 -11.74
CA HIS A 91 20.36 -0.52 -12.06
C HIS A 91 21.24 -1.10 -10.94
N LYS A 92 20.87 -0.89 -9.68
CA LYS A 92 21.59 -1.47 -8.54
C LYS A 92 21.47 -3.00 -8.52
N LEU A 93 20.30 -3.56 -8.84
CA LEU A 93 20.15 -5.02 -8.97
C LEU A 93 21.13 -5.61 -10.01
N LEU A 94 21.18 -4.98 -11.19
CA LEU A 94 22.07 -5.42 -12.28
C LEU A 94 23.54 -5.27 -11.88
N ALA A 95 23.93 -4.18 -11.23
CA ALA A 95 25.28 -3.95 -10.73
C ALA A 95 25.70 -4.96 -9.65
N ASP A 96 24.75 -5.38 -8.81
CA ASP A 96 24.97 -6.40 -7.78
C ASP A 96 25.01 -7.83 -8.35
N GLY A 97 24.90 -7.99 -9.67
CA GLY A 97 25.11 -9.24 -10.39
C GLY A 97 23.85 -10.06 -10.64
N PHE A 98 22.66 -9.47 -10.54
CA PHE A 98 21.39 -10.11 -10.91
C PHE A 98 21.02 -9.74 -12.34
N GLY A 99 20.36 -10.65 -13.08
CA GLY A 99 20.04 -10.43 -14.48
C GLY A 99 21.28 -10.41 -15.40
N ASN A 100 21.17 -9.75 -16.55
CA ASN A 100 22.25 -9.61 -17.54
C ASN A 100 22.93 -10.94 -17.93
N GLY A 101 22.14 -11.98 -18.17
CA GLY A 101 22.63 -13.32 -18.50
C GLY A 101 23.01 -14.19 -17.29
N LYS A 102 22.99 -13.65 -16.07
CA LYS A 102 23.30 -14.36 -14.82
C LYS A 102 22.07 -14.91 -14.09
N GLY A 103 20.88 -14.48 -14.51
CA GLY A 103 19.63 -14.83 -13.85
C GLY A 103 19.51 -14.21 -12.45
N GLY A 104 18.77 -14.87 -11.59
CA GLY A 104 18.51 -14.47 -10.22
C GLY A 104 17.01 -14.49 -9.90
N ARG A 105 16.69 -14.56 -8.61
CA ARG A 105 15.30 -14.57 -8.13
C ARG A 105 15.02 -13.32 -7.32
N ALA A 106 13.92 -12.65 -7.61
CA ALA A 106 13.49 -11.45 -6.92
C ALA A 106 12.02 -11.56 -6.51
N VAL A 107 11.69 -11.01 -5.34
CA VAL A 107 10.34 -10.85 -4.87
C VAL A 107 10.00 -9.36 -4.87
N ALA A 108 9.00 -8.95 -5.63
CA ALA A 108 8.40 -7.64 -5.52
C ALA A 108 7.40 -7.65 -4.37
N PHE A 109 7.79 -7.11 -3.22
CA PHE A 109 6.96 -7.08 -2.03
C PHE A 109 6.33 -5.69 -1.87
N THR A 110 5.02 -5.58 -2.10
CA THR A 110 4.31 -4.32 -1.89
C THR A 110 4.19 -3.99 -0.40
N GLN A 111 4.48 -2.73 -0.05
CA GLN A 111 4.26 -2.22 1.30
C GLN A 111 2.85 -1.66 1.51
N TYR A 112 1.97 -1.90 0.56
CA TYR A 112 0.53 -1.66 0.69
C TYR A 112 -0.14 -2.98 1.07
N PRO A 113 -0.63 -3.13 2.32
CA PRO A 113 -1.36 -4.35 2.71
C PRO A 113 -2.57 -4.60 1.81
N GLN A 114 -3.25 -3.52 1.43
CA GLN A 114 -4.43 -3.53 0.59
C GLN A 114 -4.07 -3.17 -0.85
N TYR A 115 -4.55 -3.95 -1.80
CA TYR A 115 -4.32 -3.70 -3.21
C TYR A 115 -5.17 -2.53 -3.72
N SER A 116 -4.52 -1.63 -4.46
CA SER A 116 -5.19 -0.68 -5.36
C SER A 116 -4.45 -0.62 -6.70
N CYS A 117 -5.19 -0.35 -7.77
CA CYS A 117 -4.56 -0.12 -9.07
C CYS A 117 -3.70 1.16 -9.07
N SER A 118 -4.02 2.13 -8.21
CA SER A 118 -3.25 3.39 -8.06
C SER A 118 -1.96 3.22 -7.26
N THR A 119 -1.87 2.21 -6.40
CA THR A 119 -0.70 1.90 -5.56
C THR A 119 0.08 0.70 -6.09
N THR A 120 -0.28 -0.51 -5.66
CA THR A 120 0.40 -1.76 -6.07
C THR A 120 0.43 -1.91 -7.59
N GLY A 121 -0.72 -1.70 -8.27
CA GLY A 121 -0.80 -1.81 -9.73
C GLY A 121 0.13 -0.82 -10.44
N SER A 122 0.17 0.43 -9.98
CA SER A 122 1.05 1.47 -10.52
C SER A 122 2.54 1.13 -10.33
N SER A 123 2.91 0.64 -9.14
CA SER A 123 4.29 0.24 -8.81
C SER A 123 4.76 -0.94 -9.66
N LEU A 124 3.92 -1.95 -9.84
CA LEU A 124 4.23 -3.11 -10.68
C LEU A 124 4.33 -2.76 -12.18
N ASN A 125 3.50 -1.82 -12.65
CA ASN A 125 3.63 -1.30 -14.02
C ASN A 125 4.97 -0.58 -14.24
N GLU A 126 5.47 0.16 -13.25
CA GLU A 126 6.78 0.80 -13.35
C GLU A 126 7.92 -0.23 -13.30
N LEU A 127 7.81 -1.23 -12.43
CA LEU A 127 8.77 -2.34 -12.39
C LEU A 127 8.83 -3.07 -13.74
N TRP A 128 7.68 -3.39 -14.32
CA TRP A 128 7.58 -4.01 -15.63
C TRP A 128 8.22 -3.16 -16.73
N LYS A 129 7.94 -1.86 -16.74
CA LYS A 129 8.53 -0.91 -17.70
C LYS A 129 10.06 -0.93 -17.64
N TRP A 130 10.66 -0.88 -16.45
CA TRP A 130 12.10 -0.87 -16.29
C TRP A 130 12.72 -2.24 -16.58
N ARG A 131 12.06 -3.31 -16.19
CA ARG A 131 12.45 -4.66 -16.57
C ARG A 131 12.51 -4.80 -18.11
N GLN A 132 11.50 -4.37 -18.84
CA GLN A 132 11.50 -4.41 -20.31
C GLN A 132 12.62 -3.56 -20.92
N LYS A 133 12.89 -2.40 -20.33
CA LYS A 133 13.89 -1.46 -20.84
C LYS A 133 15.31 -1.98 -20.64
N LEU A 134 15.60 -2.62 -19.51
CA LEU A 134 16.95 -2.99 -19.10
C LEU A 134 17.30 -4.46 -19.38
N GLU A 135 16.32 -5.36 -19.39
CA GLU A 135 16.53 -6.79 -19.66
C GLU A 135 15.85 -7.28 -20.97
N GLY A 136 15.16 -6.39 -21.70
CA GLY A 136 14.49 -6.71 -22.96
C GLY A 136 13.13 -7.38 -22.80
N LYS A 137 12.49 -7.67 -23.94
CA LYS A 137 11.11 -8.22 -23.98
C LYS A 137 11.04 -9.75 -23.80
N SER A 138 12.17 -10.45 -23.89
CA SER A 138 12.25 -11.89 -24.09
C SER A 138 11.91 -12.77 -22.89
N GLY A 139 11.77 -12.26 -21.69
CA GLY A 139 11.49 -13.08 -20.51
C GLY A 139 10.02 -13.41 -20.24
N GLY A 140 9.11 -13.25 -21.17
CA GLY A 140 7.67 -13.29 -20.94
C GLY A 140 6.86 -14.44 -21.52
N GLU A 141 7.47 -15.33 -22.29
CA GLU A 141 6.71 -16.33 -23.07
C GLU A 141 7.03 -17.79 -22.76
N VAL A 142 7.79 -18.10 -21.71
CA VAL A 142 8.02 -19.49 -21.34
C VAL A 142 7.02 -19.89 -20.25
N PRO A 143 5.93 -20.59 -20.56
CA PRO A 143 5.07 -21.17 -19.54
C PRO A 143 5.86 -22.15 -18.71
N GLY A 144 6.03 -21.88 -17.41
CA GLY A 144 6.59 -22.83 -16.44
C GLY A 144 8.10 -22.92 -16.35
N GLY A 145 8.85 -22.01 -16.97
CA GLY A 145 10.32 -22.01 -16.89
C GLY A 145 10.85 -20.91 -15.97
N ALA A 146 11.78 -21.24 -15.08
CA ALA A 146 12.76 -20.27 -14.63
C ALA A 146 13.33 -19.60 -15.90
N ALA A 147 13.47 -18.26 -15.90
CA ALA A 147 14.02 -17.57 -17.05
C ALA A 147 15.40 -18.10 -17.39
N ASN A 148 15.48 -19.06 -18.31
CA ASN A 148 16.74 -19.62 -18.78
C ASN A 148 17.52 -18.66 -19.70
N ASP A 149 16.98 -17.46 -19.91
CA ASP A 149 17.55 -16.39 -20.71
C ASP A 149 18.52 -15.48 -19.89
N GLY A 150 18.76 -15.80 -18.62
CA GLY A 150 19.62 -15.04 -17.74
C GLY A 150 19.01 -13.74 -17.18
N THR A 151 17.72 -13.52 -17.40
CA THR A 151 16.99 -12.39 -16.79
C THR A 151 16.58 -12.70 -15.34
N ILE A 152 16.15 -11.68 -14.60
CA ILE A 152 15.65 -11.85 -13.23
C ILE A 152 14.27 -12.52 -13.26
N SER A 153 14.13 -13.61 -12.51
CA SER A 153 12.86 -14.28 -12.26
C SER A 153 12.13 -13.58 -11.10
N TRP A 154 10.96 -13.03 -11.39
CA TRP A 154 10.17 -12.25 -10.44
C TRP A 154 8.99 -13.04 -9.88
N SER A 155 8.77 -12.88 -8.58
CA SER A 155 7.51 -13.20 -7.94
C SER A 155 6.98 -11.98 -7.18
N VAL A 156 5.70 -11.97 -6.81
CA VAL A 156 5.03 -10.77 -6.28
C VAL A 156 4.20 -11.10 -5.04
N ILE A 157 4.43 -10.35 -3.99
CA ILE A 157 3.51 -10.24 -2.85
C ILE A 157 2.70 -8.96 -3.07
N ASP A 158 1.52 -9.09 -3.65
CA ASP A 158 0.71 -7.98 -4.14
C ASP A 158 -0.30 -7.43 -3.12
N ARG A 159 -0.63 -8.22 -2.10
CA ARG A 159 -1.58 -7.88 -1.04
C ARG A 159 -1.48 -8.83 0.16
N TRP A 160 -1.79 -8.32 1.34
CA TRP A 160 -1.78 -9.07 2.60
C TRP A 160 -2.68 -8.41 3.68
N PRO A 161 -3.92 -7.96 3.34
CA PRO A 161 -4.74 -7.09 4.19
C PRO A 161 -5.24 -7.76 5.47
N VAL A 162 -5.34 -9.09 5.48
CA VAL A 162 -5.87 -9.86 6.63
C VAL A 162 -4.81 -10.74 7.28
N HIS A 163 -3.52 -10.46 7.04
CA HIS A 163 -2.46 -11.22 7.68
C HIS A 163 -2.52 -11.07 9.21
N PRO A 164 -2.50 -12.18 9.99
CA PRO A 164 -2.68 -12.10 11.45
C PRO A 164 -1.66 -11.20 12.16
N GLY A 165 -0.40 -11.22 11.71
CA GLY A 165 0.64 -10.37 12.27
C GLY A 165 0.42 -8.88 12.00
N LEU A 166 -0.22 -8.50 10.88
CA LEU A 166 -0.64 -7.12 10.63
C LEU A 166 -1.71 -6.69 11.63
N SER A 167 -2.77 -7.46 11.76
CA SER A 167 -3.87 -7.15 12.68
C SER A 167 -3.40 -7.14 14.15
N ASP A 168 -2.48 -8.03 14.54
CA ASP A 168 -1.90 -8.02 15.89
C ASP A 168 -1.04 -6.78 16.15
N ALA A 169 -0.20 -6.38 15.19
CA ALA A 169 0.64 -5.19 15.34
C ALA A 169 -0.22 -3.91 15.48
N ILE A 170 -1.25 -3.74 14.65
CA ILE A 170 -2.17 -2.60 14.75
C ILE A 170 -2.95 -2.65 16.08
N ALA A 171 -3.46 -3.83 16.47
CA ALA A 171 -4.22 -3.98 17.70
C ALA A 171 -3.39 -3.61 18.94
N ARG A 172 -2.11 -4.00 19.01
CA ARG A 172 -1.20 -3.62 20.10
C ARG A 172 -1.02 -2.11 20.20
N ASN A 173 -0.79 -1.43 19.07
CA ASN A 173 -0.68 0.02 19.07
C ASN A 173 -1.97 0.70 19.55
N ILE A 174 -3.14 0.10 19.26
CA ILE A 174 -4.43 0.58 19.79
C ILE A 174 -4.54 0.30 21.29
N GLU A 175 -4.18 -0.89 21.76
CA GLU A 175 -4.18 -1.27 23.19
C GLU A 175 -3.25 -0.33 24.00
N ASP A 176 -2.05 -0.05 23.49
CA ASP A 176 -1.10 0.88 24.11
C ASP A 176 -1.67 2.30 24.17
N GLN A 177 -2.35 2.75 23.12
CA GLN A 177 -2.97 4.08 23.12
C GLN A 177 -4.20 4.13 24.05
N LEU A 178 -5.03 3.09 24.10
CA LEU A 178 -6.16 2.97 25.03
C LEU A 178 -5.67 3.01 26.50
N ALA A 179 -4.50 2.43 26.79
CA ALA A 179 -3.93 2.44 28.13
C ALA A 179 -3.65 3.86 28.68
N THR A 180 -3.57 4.85 27.77
CA THR A 180 -3.34 6.27 28.16
C THR A 180 -4.61 7.02 28.56
N TYR A 181 -5.79 6.40 28.45
CA TYR A 181 -7.05 6.98 28.89
C TYR A 181 -7.40 6.51 30.32
N PRO A 182 -8.20 7.31 31.08
CA PRO A 182 -8.77 6.87 32.35
C PRO A 182 -9.54 5.56 32.20
N GLU A 183 -9.49 4.69 33.20
CA GLU A 183 -10.09 3.34 33.13
C GLU A 183 -11.58 3.37 32.83
N GLU A 184 -12.27 4.33 33.44
CA GLU A 184 -13.71 4.57 33.25
C GLU A 184 -14.09 4.96 31.82
N ASP A 185 -13.19 5.65 31.12
CA ASP A 185 -13.43 6.18 29.77
C ASP A 185 -13.07 5.17 28.65
N LYS A 186 -12.19 4.21 28.94
CA LYS A 186 -11.61 3.31 27.92
C LYS A 186 -12.64 2.65 27.02
N LYS A 187 -13.76 2.19 27.57
CA LYS A 187 -14.79 1.48 26.79
C LYS A 187 -15.55 2.38 25.83
N ASP A 188 -15.61 3.68 26.15
CA ASP A 188 -16.34 4.67 25.37
C ASP A 188 -15.45 5.40 24.35
N VAL A 189 -14.14 5.13 24.35
CA VAL A 189 -13.24 5.64 23.32
C VAL A 189 -13.65 5.10 21.94
N VAL A 190 -13.87 5.99 20.98
CA VAL A 190 -14.21 5.59 19.61
C VAL A 190 -12.94 5.41 18.78
N LEU A 191 -12.82 4.26 18.13
CA LEU A 191 -11.71 3.93 17.24
C LEU A 191 -12.05 4.36 15.81
N LEU A 192 -11.33 5.35 15.27
CA LEU A 192 -11.49 5.84 13.91
C LEU A 192 -10.35 5.31 13.03
N PHE A 193 -10.63 4.26 12.28
CA PHE A 193 -9.68 3.70 11.33
C PHE A 193 -9.62 4.59 10.09
N SER A 194 -8.52 5.32 9.95
CA SER A 194 -8.31 6.27 8.86
C SER A 194 -7.46 5.67 7.75
N ALA A 195 -7.95 5.75 6.52
CA ALA A 195 -7.25 5.29 5.33
C ALA A 195 -7.31 6.36 4.24
N HIS A 196 -6.30 6.38 3.35
CA HIS A 196 -6.31 7.31 2.22
C HIS A 196 -7.56 7.10 1.35
N SER A 197 -8.27 8.17 1.06
CA SER A 197 -9.45 8.14 0.20
C SER A 197 -9.06 7.91 -1.27
N LEU A 198 -10.01 7.45 -2.07
CA LEU A 198 -9.86 7.35 -3.52
C LEU A 198 -11.03 8.04 -4.21
N PRO A 199 -10.80 8.66 -5.40
CA PRO A 199 -11.88 9.19 -6.22
C PRO A 199 -12.88 8.09 -6.58
N MET A 200 -14.18 8.37 -6.48
CA MET A 200 -15.22 7.41 -6.86
C MET A 200 -15.11 6.94 -8.31
N SER A 201 -14.54 7.78 -9.18
CA SER A 201 -14.23 7.39 -10.57
C SER A 201 -13.14 6.30 -10.68
N VAL A 202 -12.30 6.11 -9.66
CA VAL A 202 -11.33 5.00 -9.58
C VAL A 202 -11.99 3.79 -8.96
N VAL A 203 -12.72 3.99 -7.86
CA VAL A 203 -13.42 2.92 -7.14
C VAL A 203 -14.47 2.23 -8.02
N ASN A 204 -15.23 3.02 -8.79
CA ASN A 204 -16.33 2.52 -9.61
C ASN A 204 -15.94 2.25 -11.07
N ARG A 205 -14.65 2.14 -11.39
CA ARG A 205 -14.21 1.78 -12.75
C ARG A 205 -14.73 0.40 -13.14
N GLY A 206 -15.81 0.35 -13.81
CA GLY A 206 -16.51 -0.88 -14.21
C GLY A 206 -18.01 -0.80 -14.06
N THR A 207 -18.50 0.01 -13.14
CA THR A 207 -19.94 0.16 -12.92
C THR A 207 -20.63 1.02 -14.00
N TYR A 208 -19.88 1.86 -14.71
CA TYR A 208 -20.45 2.74 -15.74
C TYR A 208 -20.83 2.05 -17.05
N LEU A 209 -20.44 0.79 -17.27
CA LEU A 209 -20.88 0.02 -18.44
C LEU A 209 -22.25 -0.63 -18.25
N PHE A 210 -22.85 -0.57 -17.07
CA PHE A 210 -24.11 -1.22 -16.73
C PHE A 210 -25.37 -0.47 -17.20
N MET A 211 -25.27 0.72 -17.77
CA MET A 211 -26.42 1.40 -18.34
C MET A 211 -26.74 0.99 -19.79
N ASN A 212 -25.99 0.11 -20.40
CA ASN A 212 -26.36 -0.50 -21.66
C ASN A 212 -26.83 -1.95 -21.42
N PHE A 213 -28.13 -2.09 -21.30
CA PHE A 213 -28.90 -3.32 -21.32
C PHE A 213 -28.30 -4.42 -22.22
N MET A 214 -28.06 -5.60 -21.68
CA MET A 214 -28.15 -6.92 -22.30
C MET A 214 -27.08 -7.96 -21.94
N ASN A 215 -26.72 -8.14 -20.67
CA ASN A 215 -26.26 -9.47 -20.26
C ASN A 215 -26.35 -9.68 -18.74
N PRO A 216 -27.25 -10.54 -18.24
CA PRO A 216 -27.40 -10.80 -16.81
C PRO A 216 -26.24 -11.59 -16.19
N LEU A 217 -25.24 -12.02 -16.96
CA LEU A 217 -24.11 -12.83 -16.52
C LEU A 217 -22.83 -12.02 -16.27
N ASP A 218 -22.81 -10.72 -16.55
CA ASP A 218 -21.71 -9.82 -16.21
C ASP A 218 -21.87 -9.21 -14.81
N GLU A 219 -22.56 -9.91 -13.91
CA GLU A 219 -22.66 -9.57 -12.51
C GLU A 219 -21.29 -9.65 -11.84
N LEU A 220 -20.92 -8.55 -11.20
CA LEU A 220 -19.75 -8.31 -10.37
C LEU A 220 -18.54 -7.66 -11.07
N SER A 221 -18.76 -6.54 -11.74
CA SER A 221 -17.67 -5.63 -11.94
C SER A 221 -17.36 -4.91 -10.61
N ILE A 222 -16.67 -5.58 -9.73
CA ILE A 222 -16.12 -5.00 -8.51
C ILE A 222 -15.03 -4.02 -8.95
N GLY A 223 -15.20 -2.74 -8.67
CA GLY A 223 -14.20 -1.72 -8.95
C GLY A 223 -12.86 -2.00 -8.27
N ASP A 224 -12.11 -0.96 -7.93
CA ASP A 224 -10.85 -1.14 -7.19
C ASP A 224 -11.13 -1.87 -5.87
N PRO A 225 -10.45 -2.99 -5.55
CA PRO A 225 -10.72 -3.80 -4.36
C PRO A 225 -10.31 -3.10 -3.04
N TYR A 226 -9.56 -2.02 -3.12
CA TYR A 226 -8.99 -1.31 -1.98
C TYR A 226 -9.98 -1.04 -0.84
N PRO A 227 -11.19 -0.48 -1.07
CA PRO A 227 -12.11 -0.19 0.04
C PRO A 227 -12.56 -1.46 0.78
N ALA A 228 -12.78 -2.54 0.04
CA ALA A 228 -13.16 -3.83 0.63
C ALA A 228 -12.00 -4.47 1.42
N GLU A 229 -10.78 -4.38 0.90
CA GLU A 229 -9.59 -4.90 1.58
C GLU A 229 -9.24 -4.08 2.83
N VAL A 230 -9.42 -2.75 2.80
CA VAL A 230 -9.29 -1.90 4.02
C VAL A 230 -10.34 -2.30 5.06
N ALA A 231 -11.60 -2.47 4.67
CA ALA A 231 -12.65 -2.91 5.58
C ALA A 231 -12.35 -4.30 6.18
N ALA A 232 -11.77 -5.22 5.39
CA ALA A 232 -11.35 -6.52 5.87
C ALA A 232 -10.20 -6.41 6.91
N THR A 233 -9.23 -5.50 6.70
CA THR A 233 -8.19 -5.22 7.69
C THR A 233 -8.79 -4.69 8.99
N VAL A 234 -9.69 -3.70 8.91
CA VAL A 234 -10.40 -3.16 10.08
C VAL A 234 -11.12 -4.26 10.84
N TYR A 235 -11.86 -5.12 10.13
CA TYR A 235 -12.56 -6.24 10.75
C TYR A 235 -11.60 -7.20 11.46
N ALA A 236 -10.49 -7.58 10.84
CA ALA A 236 -9.48 -8.46 11.43
C ALA A 236 -8.85 -7.85 12.70
N VAL A 237 -8.57 -6.54 12.69
CA VAL A 237 -8.09 -5.81 13.88
C VAL A 237 -9.16 -5.83 14.99
N MET A 238 -10.41 -5.53 14.65
CA MET A 238 -11.51 -5.54 15.64
C MET A 238 -11.79 -6.92 16.20
N GLN A 239 -11.66 -7.99 15.40
CA GLN A 239 -11.71 -9.37 15.89
C GLN A 239 -10.59 -9.63 16.91
N ARG A 240 -9.36 -9.19 16.62
CA ARG A 240 -8.22 -9.32 17.55
C ARG A 240 -8.47 -8.55 18.86
N LEU A 241 -9.10 -7.38 18.80
CA LEU A 241 -9.53 -6.56 19.94
C LEU A 241 -10.84 -7.08 20.58
N LYS A 242 -11.43 -8.17 20.09
CA LYS A 242 -12.73 -8.72 20.57
C LYS A 242 -13.87 -7.68 20.53
N PHE A 243 -13.82 -6.76 19.58
CA PHE A 243 -14.79 -5.67 19.44
C PHE A 243 -14.99 -4.86 20.73
N SER A 244 -13.91 -4.58 21.45
CA SER A 244 -13.92 -3.93 22.78
C SER A 244 -14.48 -2.51 22.78
N ASN A 245 -14.41 -1.81 21.65
CA ASN A 245 -14.73 -0.40 21.51
C ASN A 245 -15.66 -0.12 20.32
N PRO A 246 -16.47 0.95 20.37
CA PRO A 246 -17.12 1.44 19.17
C PRO A 246 -16.09 1.88 18.13
N TYR A 247 -16.34 1.59 16.86
CA TYR A 247 -15.38 1.87 15.80
C TYR A 247 -16.04 2.31 14.49
N ARG A 248 -15.26 2.99 13.65
CA ARG A 248 -15.68 3.40 12.31
C ARG A 248 -14.49 3.46 11.36
N LEU A 249 -14.69 3.02 10.11
CA LEU A 249 -13.79 3.30 9.00
C LEU A 249 -14.09 4.70 8.45
N VAL A 250 -13.04 5.50 8.31
CA VAL A 250 -13.08 6.87 7.79
C VAL A 250 -11.98 7.06 6.75
N TRP A 251 -12.07 8.12 5.96
CA TRP A 251 -11.20 8.35 4.83
C TRP A 251 -10.55 9.73 4.90
N GLN A 252 -9.30 9.85 4.49
CA GLN A 252 -8.52 11.09 4.54
C GLN A 252 -7.97 11.48 3.16
N SER A 253 -7.36 12.66 3.07
CA SER A 253 -6.59 13.12 1.91
C SER A 253 -7.43 13.36 0.66
N GLN A 254 -8.70 13.73 0.79
CA GLN A 254 -9.53 14.13 -0.35
C GLN A 254 -8.97 15.37 -1.04
N VAL A 255 -8.85 15.33 -2.37
CA VAL A 255 -8.35 16.46 -3.17
C VAL A 255 -9.41 16.91 -4.19
N GLY A 256 -9.76 18.19 -4.12
CA GLY A 256 -10.65 18.83 -5.07
C GLY A 256 -12.13 18.45 -4.91
N PRO A 257 -13.01 18.97 -5.80
CA PRO A 257 -14.45 18.92 -5.60
C PRO A 257 -15.14 17.65 -6.12
N ARG A 258 -14.41 16.72 -6.72
CA ARG A 258 -14.99 15.47 -7.22
C ARG A 258 -15.38 14.54 -6.07
N PRO A 259 -16.37 13.66 -6.24
CA PRO A 259 -16.71 12.67 -5.22
C PRO A 259 -15.56 11.70 -4.95
N TRP A 260 -15.26 11.50 -3.69
CA TRP A 260 -14.28 10.53 -3.17
C TRP A 260 -14.98 9.59 -2.18
N LEU A 261 -14.27 8.52 -1.77
CA LEU A 261 -14.72 7.70 -0.65
C LEU A 261 -14.90 8.59 0.60
N GLY A 262 -15.97 8.38 1.32
CA GLY A 262 -16.34 9.13 2.55
C GLY A 262 -16.88 8.16 3.61
N ALA A 263 -17.10 8.56 4.86
CA ALA A 263 -16.98 9.92 5.42
C ALA A 263 -15.52 10.33 5.62
N GLN A 264 -15.24 11.63 5.50
CA GLN A 264 -13.88 12.15 5.71
C GLN A 264 -13.51 12.12 7.20
N THR A 265 -12.22 11.92 7.50
CA THR A 265 -11.72 11.82 8.88
C THR A 265 -11.94 13.09 9.65
N SER A 266 -11.60 14.27 9.08
CA SER A 266 -11.80 15.57 9.70
C SER A 266 -13.27 15.84 10.04
N ASP A 267 -14.17 15.69 9.05
CA ASP A 267 -15.61 15.91 9.24
C ASP A 267 -16.20 14.97 10.29
N THR A 268 -15.68 13.74 10.35
CA THR A 268 -16.13 12.75 11.33
C THR A 268 -15.70 13.13 12.74
N VAL A 269 -14.45 13.54 12.93
CA VAL A 269 -13.94 14.04 14.22
C VAL A 269 -14.78 15.23 14.70
N GLU A 270 -14.97 16.23 13.85
CA GLU A 270 -15.83 17.38 14.18
C GLU A 270 -17.25 16.96 14.56
N SER A 271 -17.84 16.01 13.84
CA SER A 271 -19.18 15.50 14.14
C SER A 271 -19.25 14.84 15.52
N TYR A 272 -18.24 14.09 15.92
CA TYR A 272 -18.17 13.48 17.25
C TYR A 272 -18.01 14.56 18.35
N ILE A 273 -17.13 15.54 18.15
CA ILE A 273 -16.96 16.66 19.09
C ILE A 273 -18.27 17.42 19.30
N LYS A 274 -18.98 17.75 18.21
CA LYS A 274 -20.29 18.44 18.26
C LYS A 274 -21.36 17.65 19.02
N LYS A 275 -21.22 16.31 19.08
CA LYS A 275 -22.11 15.41 19.85
C LYS A 275 -21.64 15.17 21.29
N GLY A 276 -20.58 15.83 21.71
CA GLY A 276 -20.01 15.68 23.06
C GLY A 276 -19.06 14.50 23.23
N GLN A 277 -18.83 13.69 22.20
CA GLN A 277 -17.85 12.58 22.25
C GLN A 277 -16.48 13.12 21.84
N LYS A 278 -15.54 13.12 22.79
CA LYS A 278 -14.21 13.70 22.63
C LYS A 278 -13.08 12.69 22.76
N ASN A 279 -13.35 11.51 23.32
CA ASN A 279 -12.35 10.45 23.48
C ASN A 279 -12.28 9.63 22.18
N LEU A 280 -11.32 9.96 21.31
CA LEU A 280 -11.17 9.35 20.01
C LEU A 280 -9.72 8.87 19.81
N ILE A 281 -9.55 7.73 19.16
CA ILE A 281 -8.25 7.29 18.65
C ILE A 281 -8.31 7.21 17.12
N LEU A 282 -7.42 7.95 16.45
CA LEU A 282 -7.20 7.84 15.01
C LEU A 282 -6.21 6.72 14.72
N ILE A 283 -6.55 5.76 13.88
CA ILE A 283 -5.73 4.60 13.55
C ILE A 283 -5.36 4.64 12.07
N PRO A 284 -4.08 4.85 11.70
CA PRO A 284 -3.65 4.85 10.29
C PRO A 284 -3.59 3.42 9.76
N VAL A 285 -4.75 2.86 9.34
CA VAL A 285 -4.95 1.44 9.05
C VAL A 285 -4.36 0.97 7.71
N ALA A 286 -4.14 1.89 6.76
CA ALA A 286 -3.65 1.55 5.42
C ALA A 286 -2.17 1.95 5.21
N PHE A 287 -1.48 2.30 6.28
CA PHE A 287 -0.11 2.81 6.25
C PHE A 287 0.81 1.94 7.10
N THR A 288 1.97 1.59 6.55
CA THR A 288 2.95 0.74 7.23
C THR A 288 4.03 1.53 7.98
N SER A 289 4.05 2.85 7.83
CA SER A 289 4.98 3.75 8.52
C SER A 289 4.50 5.19 8.54
N ASP A 290 5.10 5.99 9.41
CA ASP A 290 4.87 7.42 9.45
C ASP A 290 5.36 8.13 8.19
N HIS A 291 4.57 9.11 7.76
CA HIS A 291 4.83 10.01 6.63
C HIS A 291 3.94 11.26 6.76
N ILE A 292 3.87 12.08 5.72
CA ILE A 292 3.15 13.35 5.78
C ILE A 292 1.65 13.19 6.11
N GLU A 293 1.02 12.11 5.62
CA GLU A 293 -0.41 11.87 5.83
C GLU A 293 -0.74 11.38 7.27
N THR A 294 0.24 10.90 8.03
CA THR A 294 0.07 10.58 9.44
C THR A 294 0.54 11.73 10.33
N LEU A 295 1.79 12.19 10.15
CA LEU A 295 2.41 13.17 11.02
C LEU A 295 1.86 14.59 10.82
N TYR A 296 1.45 14.95 9.60
CA TYR A 296 0.91 16.27 9.36
C TYR A 296 -0.62 16.23 9.30
N GLU A 297 -1.21 15.43 8.43
CA GLU A 297 -2.66 15.44 8.22
C GLU A 297 -3.43 14.98 9.49
N LEU A 298 -3.00 13.88 10.13
CA LEU A 298 -3.68 13.41 11.34
C LEU A 298 -3.24 14.18 12.59
N ASP A 299 -1.92 14.34 12.83
CA ASP A 299 -1.44 14.93 14.09
C ASP A 299 -1.60 16.45 14.11
N GLU A 300 -1.19 17.18 13.05
CA GLU A 300 -1.21 18.63 13.03
C GLU A 300 -2.57 19.21 12.57
N GLU A 301 -3.12 18.71 11.46
CA GLU A 301 -4.39 19.23 10.95
C GLU A 301 -5.57 18.69 11.77
N VAL A 302 -5.82 17.37 11.80
CA VAL A 302 -7.03 16.83 12.43
C VAL A 302 -6.99 16.94 13.95
N ILE A 303 -5.95 16.45 14.61
CA ILE A 303 -5.84 16.51 16.08
C ILE A 303 -5.45 17.92 16.52
N GLY A 304 -4.47 18.52 15.85
CA GLY A 304 -3.94 19.84 16.18
C GLY A 304 -5.00 20.94 16.17
N GLU A 305 -5.85 20.95 15.18
CA GLU A 305 -6.91 21.95 14.99
C GLU A 305 -8.20 21.61 15.74
N SER A 306 -8.36 20.38 16.26
CA SER A 306 -9.56 19.95 16.98
C SER A 306 -9.83 20.71 18.28
N GLY A 307 -8.79 21.30 18.90
CA GLY A 307 -8.88 21.88 20.25
C GLY A 307 -8.95 20.84 21.39
N HIS A 308 -8.76 19.54 21.08
CA HIS A 308 -8.93 18.42 22.02
C HIS A 308 -7.73 17.46 22.03
N LYS A 309 -6.49 17.98 21.95
CA LYS A 309 -5.25 17.17 21.86
C LYS A 309 -5.05 16.19 23.03
N ASP A 310 -5.65 16.46 24.17
CA ASP A 310 -5.53 15.58 25.35
C ASP A 310 -6.41 14.33 25.25
N THR A 311 -7.50 14.40 24.51
CA THR A 311 -8.53 13.35 24.42
C THR A 311 -8.69 12.74 23.02
N ILE A 312 -8.23 13.44 21.98
CA ILE A 312 -8.14 12.90 20.62
C ILE A 312 -6.69 12.57 20.35
N LYS A 313 -6.39 11.30 20.14
CA LYS A 313 -5.03 10.79 20.01
C LYS A 313 -4.89 9.97 18.72
N ARG A 314 -3.66 9.79 18.26
CA ARG A 314 -3.36 8.85 17.18
C ARG A 314 -2.63 7.63 17.77
N SER A 315 -3.04 6.42 17.36
CA SER A 315 -2.24 5.23 17.62
C SER A 315 -0.94 5.30 16.82
N GLU A 316 0.15 4.79 17.37
CA GLU A 316 1.42 4.77 16.65
C GLU A 316 1.30 4.02 15.32
N SER A 317 2.03 4.48 14.30
CA SER A 317 2.21 3.75 13.05
C SER A 317 3.10 2.53 13.27
N LEU A 318 3.09 1.60 12.31
CA LEU A 318 3.82 0.33 12.46
C LEU A 318 5.34 0.48 12.50
N ASN A 319 5.89 1.48 11.83
CA ASN A 319 7.29 1.93 11.90
C ASN A 319 8.32 0.79 12.11
N GLY A 320 9.00 0.81 13.23
CA GLY A 320 10.01 -0.17 13.64
C GLY A 320 9.46 -1.29 14.55
N SER A 321 8.16 -1.48 14.64
CA SER A 321 7.53 -2.49 15.50
C SER A 321 8.11 -3.89 15.24
N PRO A 322 8.69 -4.56 16.25
CA PRO A 322 9.21 -5.92 16.08
C PRO A 322 8.13 -6.92 15.67
N VAL A 323 6.89 -6.73 16.14
CA VAL A 323 5.74 -7.57 15.78
C VAL A 323 5.42 -7.41 14.30
N PHE A 324 5.45 -6.17 13.80
CA PHE A 324 5.22 -5.91 12.38
C PHE A 324 6.36 -6.43 11.50
N ILE A 325 7.62 -6.27 11.91
CA ILE A 325 8.78 -6.81 11.18
C ILE A 325 8.72 -8.34 11.11
N GLN A 326 8.32 -9.01 12.21
CA GLN A 326 8.08 -10.44 12.21
C GLN A 326 6.98 -10.81 11.20
N ALA A 327 5.86 -10.06 11.19
CA ALA A 327 4.78 -10.29 10.23
C ALA A 327 5.25 -10.18 8.77
N LEU A 328 6.10 -9.19 8.45
CA LEU A 328 6.69 -9.08 7.11
C LEU A 328 7.54 -10.29 6.76
N ALA A 329 8.35 -10.79 7.71
CA ALA A 329 9.17 -11.99 7.51
C ALA A 329 8.30 -13.24 7.32
N ASP A 330 7.22 -13.39 8.08
CA ASP A 330 6.28 -14.50 7.96
C ASP A 330 5.57 -14.50 6.59
N ILE A 331 5.14 -13.32 6.12
CA ILE A 331 4.53 -13.15 4.78
C ILE A 331 5.54 -13.55 3.70
N ALA A 332 6.77 -13.04 3.80
CA ALA A 332 7.82 -13.35 2.83
C ALA A 332 8.14 -14.86 2.83
N LYS A 333 8.31 -15.47 4.01
CA LYS A 333 8.57 -16.91 4.13
C LYS A 333 7.43 -17.75 3.54
N ALA A 334 6.18 -17.44 3.90
CA ALA A 334 5.03 -18.17 3.37
C ALA A 334 4.93 -18.05 1.84
N HIS A 335 5.27 -16.90 1.27
CA HIS A 335 5.36 -16.72 -0.17
C HIS A 335 6.44 -17.61 -0.80
N LEU A 336 7.63 -17.66 -0.19
CA LEU A 336 8.74 -18.49 -0.67
C LEU A 336 8.41 -19.97 -0.60
N ASP A 337 7.83 -20.41 0.51
CA ASP A 337 7.45 -21.81 0.72
C ASP A 337 6.33 -22.26 -0.24
N SER A 338 5.44 -21.33 -0.62
CA SER A 338 4.32 -21.64 -1.50
C SER A 338 4.73 -22.00 -2.94
N GLY A 339 5.86 -21.51 -3.41
CA GLY A 339 6.29 -21.62 -4.81
C GLY A 339 5.35 -20.89 -5.81
N ILE A 340 4.39 -20.13 -5.32
CA ILE A 340 3.41 -19.40 -6.15
C ILE A 340 3.96 -18.04 -6.53
N ALA A 341 3.89 -17.68 -7.81
CA ALA A 341 4.46 -16.42 -8.30
C ALA A 341 3.73 -15.17 -7.80
N CYS A 342 2.43 -15.24 -7.62
CA CYS A 342 1.60 -14.15 -7.08
C CYS A 342 0.21 -14.67 -6.68
N SER A 343 -0.59 -13.82 -6.03
CA SER A 343 -1.98 -14.16 -5.70
C SER A 343 -2.82 -14.43 -6.97
N LYS A 344 -3.84 -15.27 -6.85
CA LYS A 344 -4.79 -15.52 -7.95
C LYS A 344 -5.47 -14.24 -8.43
N GLN A 345 -5.69 -13.29 -7.52
CA GLN A 345 -6.31 -12.01 -7.82
C GLN A 345 -5.42 -11.09 -8.68
N MET A 346 -4.10 -11.29 -8.67
CA MET A 346 -3.18 -10.53 -9.53
C MET A 346 -3.48 -10.75 -11.01
N GLY A 347 -3.86 -11.96 -11.43
CA GLY A 347 -4.24 -12.30 -12.79
C GLY A 347 -5.54 -11.63 -13.26
N LEU A 348 -6.41 -11.22 -12.33
CA LEU A 348 -7.68 -10.59 -12.67
C LEU A 348 -7.47 -9.15 -13.14
N ARG A 349 -8.18 -8.76 -14.19
CA ARG A 349 -8.31 -7.35 -14.55
C ARG A 349 -9.16 -6.64 -13.50
N CYS A 350 -8.81 -5.39 -13.18
CA CYS A 350 -9.79 -4.54 -12.50
C CYS A 350 -11.00 -4.43 -13.43
N PRO A 351 -12.21 -4.75 -12.97
CA PRO A 351 -13.40 -4.74 -13.80
C PRO A 351 -13.53 -3.43 -14.59
N GLY A 352 -13.86 -3.52 -15.87
CA GLY A 352 -13.94 -2.38 -16.75
C GLY A 352 -12.64 -1.65 -17.07
N CYS A 353 -11.50 -2.09 -16.56
CA CYS A 353 -10.20 -1.50 -16.92
C CYS A 353 -9.76 -1.94 -18.32
N THR A 354 -9.61 -0.97 -19.21
CA THR A 354 -9.12 -1.18 -20.59
C THR A 354 -7.63 -0.87 -20.74
N ASN A 355 -6.91 -0.60 -19.64
CA ASN A 355 -5.50 -0.21 -19.71
C ASN A 355 -4.61 -1.40 -20.09
N ALA A 356 -4.15 -1.41 -21.33
CA ALA A 356 -3.27 -2.46 -21.85
C ALA A 356 -1.95 -2.62 -21.06
N LYS A 357 -1.41 -1.52 -20.49
CA LYS A 357 -0.18 -1.59 -19.69
C LYS A 357 -0.31 -2.47 -18.45
N CYS A 358 -1.43 -2.34 -17.74
CA CYS A 358 -1.69 -3.21 -16.58
C CYS A 358 -1.90 -4.67 -16.99
N ALA A 359 -2.54 -4.91 -18.13
CA ALA A 359 -2.73 -6.26 -18.62
C ALA A 359 -1.40 -6.97 -18.92
N GLU A 360 -0.45 -6.26 -19.55
CA GLU A 360 0.87 -6.79 -19.87
C GLU A 360 1.71 -7.10 -18.61
N SER A 361 1.78 -6.16 -17.67
CA SER A 361 2.52 -6.38 -16.43
C SER A 361 1.93 -7.51 -15.59
N LYS A 362 0.60 -7.58 -15.48
CA LYS A 362 -0.07 -8.68 -14.78
C LYS A 362 0.17 -10.03 -15.45
N LYS A 363 0.08 -10.11 -16.78
CA LYS A 363 0.39 -11.33 -17.54
C LYS A 363 1.83 -11.78 -17.29
N PHE A 364 2.77 -10.84 -17.27
CA PHE A 364 4.17 -11.16 -16.98
C PHE A 364 4.34 -11.72 -15.57
N PHE A 365 3.92 -10.99 -14.54
CA PHE A 365 4.12 -11.41 -13.15
C PHE A 365 3.35 -12.68 -12.80
N ALA A 366 2.12 -12.85 -13.30
CA ALA A 366 1.35 -14.07 -13.11
C ALA A 366 1.95 -15.27 -13.87
N GLY A 367 2.58 -15.03 -15.01
CA GLY A 367 3.23 -16.06 -15.83
C GLY A 367 4.58 -16.56 -15.30
N GLN A 368 5.16 -15.91 -14.27
CA GLN A 368 6.40 -16.36 -13.64
C GLN A 368 6.22 -17.60 -12.75
N GLY A 369 5.00 -18.02 -12.49
CA GLY A 369 4.68 -19.17 -11.64
C GLY A 369 4.95 -20.51 -12.30
N LEU A 370 5.47 -21.45 -11.55
CA LEU A 370 5.64 -22.84 -11.96
C LEU A 370 4.28 -23.47 -12.29
N GLY A 371 3.93 -23.52 -13.57
CA GLY A 371 2.86 -24.38 -14.07
C GLY A 371 1.41 -23.97 -13.80
N GLN A 372 1.13 -22.79 -13.31
CA GLN A 372 -0.27 -22.30 -13.19
C GLN A 372 -0.63 -21.42 -14.40
N THR A 373 -1.15 -22.05 -15.44
CA THR A 373 -1.91 -21.35 -16.48
C THR A 373 -3.18 -20.80 -15.83
N PHE A 374 -3.24 -19.48 -15.62
CA PHE A 374 -4.51 -18.84 -15.37
C PHE A 374 -5.30 -18.86 -16.69
N ALA A 375 -6.32 -19.72 -16.78
CA ALA A 375 -7.32 -19.60 -17.81
C ALA A 375 -7.98 -18.21 -17.64
N VAL A 376 -7.92 -17.41 -18.69
CA VAL A 376 -8.56 -16.10 -18.80
C VAL A 376 -10.05 -16.31 -19.00
#